data_f5e3bc0bdd41d403ec1d54ae3ea73bed
#
_entry.id   f5e3bc0bdd41d403ec1d54ae3ea73bed
#
_cell.length_a   1.000
_cell.length_b   1.000
_cell.length_c   1.000
_cell.angle_alpha   90.00
_cell.angle_beta   90.00
_cell.angle_gamma   90.00
#
_symmetry.space_group_name_H-M   'P 1'
#
loop_
_entity.id
_entity.type
_entity.pdbx_description
1 polymer ?
#
loop_
_entity_poly.entity_id
_entity_poly.type
_entity_poly.pdbx_seq_one_letter_code
_entity_poly.pdbx_strand_id
1 'polypeptide(L)'
;RGGTALLAAQAACPAWAFHRYRLGAEALPVPAAGLDAMARGSLVHAALEAFWRGRRHADLAAMDAAARAAEIVRVVELALTRHDRDAAEPLPPRLRELEARRLAGLIEDWLALEATRADFDVVACEEAHRLVIEGVPIRIVVDRVDRLGDGRFAIIDYKTGRSDGSAGWARERLAEPQLPIYAALAFPDRDVA
;
A
#
# COMPACT_ATOMS: atom_id res chain seq x y z
N ARG A 1 -8.15 -17.21 -2.98
CA ARG A 1 -7.61 -16.03 -3.68
C ARG A 1 -8.51 -14.83 -3.40
N GLY A 2 -7.94 -13.60 -3.25
CA GLY A 2 -8.73 -12.36 -3.30
C GLY A 2 -8.53 -11.36 -2.15
N GLY A 3 -8.11 -11.80 -0.97
CA GLY A 3 -7.89 -10.87 0.16
C GLY A 3 -9.11 -9.98 0.42
N THR A 4 -8.87 -8.72 0.83
CA THR A 4 -9.91 -7.71 1.03
C THR A 4 -10.65 -7.34 -0.26
N ALA A 5 -10.02 -7.51 -1.43
CA ALA A 5 -10.66 -7.24 -2.73
C ALA A 5 -11.81 -8.22 -3.04
N LEU A 6 -11.78 -9.46 -2.51
CA LEU A 6 -12.93 -10.38 -2.57
C LEU A 6 -14.12 -9.80 -1.80
N LEU A 7 -13.88 -9.25 -0.61
CA LEU A 7 -14.94 -8.69 0.23
C LEU A 7 -15.52 -7.41 -0.38
N ALA A 8 -14.67 -6.55 -0.95
CA ALA A 8 -15.10 -5.38 -1.70
C ALA A 8 -15.97 -5.78 -2.91
N ALA A 9 -15.54 -6.79 -3.67
CA ALA A 9 -16.33 -7.30 -4.80
C ALA A 9 -17.67 -7.89 -4.35
N GLN A 10 -17.68 -8.64 -3.22
CA GLN A 10 -18.91 -9.21 -2.65
C GLN A 10 -19.87 -8.11 -2.18
N ALA A 11 -19.35 -7.04 -1.58
CA ALA A 11 -20.14 -5.89 -1.15
C ALA A 11 -20.75 -5.13 -2.35
N ALA A 12 -19.98 -4.97 -3.43
CA ALA A 12 -20.43 -4.30 -4.63
C ALA A 12 -21.47 -5.14 -5.42
N CYS A 13 -21.13 -6.40 -5.70
CA CYS A 13 -21.98 -7.32 -6.45
C CYS A 13 -21.57 -8.77 -6.21
N PRO A 14 -22.40 -9.60 -5.52
CA PRO A 14 -22.08 -11.01 -5.28
C PRO A 14 -21.83 -11.83 -6.55
N ALA A 15 -22.54 -11.54 -7.65
CA ALA A 15 -22.32 -12.20 -8.93
C ALA A 15 -20.93 -11.88 -9.49
N TRP A 16 -20.49 -10.62 -9.40
CA TRP A 16 -19.14 -10.23 -9.79
C TRP A 16 -18.07 -10.93 -8.94
N ALA A 17 -18.24 -10.98 -7.61
CA ALA A 17 -17.35 -11.71 -6.73
C ALA A 17 -17.25 -13.20 -7.11
N PHE A 18 -18.38 -13.86 -7.38
CA PHE A 18 -18.43 -15.23 -7.82
C PHE A 18 -17.68 -15.46 -9.14
N HIS A 19 -17.98 -14.67 -10.18
CA HIS A 19 -17.32 -14.80 -11.47
C HIS A 19 -15.81 -14.57 -11.36
N ARG A 20 -15.38 -13.52 -10.67
CA ARG A 20 -13.97 -13.15 -10.58
C ARG A 20 -13.16 -14.12 -9.69
N TYR A 21 -13.65 -14.41 -8.48
CA TYR A 21 -12.85 -15.13 -7.48
C TYR A 21 -13.13 -16.63 -7.43
N ARG A 22 -14.31 -17.08 -7.83
CA ARG A 22 -14.64 -18.50 -7.89
C ARG A 22 -14.38 -19.09 -9.27
N LEU A 23 -14.77 -18.40 -10.35
CA LEU A 23 -14.61 -18.87 -11.72
C LEU A 23 -13.33 -18.36 -12.39
N GLY A 24 -12.63 -17.37 -11.80
CA GLY A 24 -11.39 -16.83 -12.37
C GLY A 24 -11.61 -15.95 -13.62
N ALA A 25 -12.82 -15.39 -13.79
CA ALA A 25 -13.09 -14.50 -14.92
C ALA A 25 -12.36 -13.17 -14.71
N GLU A 26 -11.47 -12.85 -15.62
CA GLU A 26 -10.73 -11.58 -15.64
C GLU A 26 -10.97 -10.87 -16.98
N ALA A 27 -11.04 -9.54 -16.94
CA ALA A 27 -11.06 -8.76 -18.16
C ALA A 27 -9.72 -8.91 -18.88
N LEU A 28 -9.77 -8.96 -20.20
CA LEU A 28 -8.53 -8.95 -21.00
C LEU A 28 -7.78 -7.63 -20.72
N PRO A 29 -6.46 -7.71 -20.48
CA PRO A 29 -5.67 -6.51 -20.27
C PRO A 29 -5.69 -5.65 -21.54
N VAL A 30 -5.95 -4.35 -21.37
CA VAL A 30 -5.80 -3.39 -22.46
C VAL A 30 -4.33 -3.02 -22.53
N PRO A 31 -3.65 -3.24 -23.67
CA PRO A 31 -2.25 -2.85 -23.80
C PRO A 31 -2.09 -1.35 -23.55
N ALA A 32 -1.23 -0.99 -22.61
CA ALA A 32 -0.88 0.38 -22.31
C ALA A 32 0.59 0.63 -22.68
N ALA A 33 0.90 1.83 -23.16
CA ALA A 33 2.28 2.26 -23.31
C ALA A 33 2.85 2.59 -21.91
N GLY A 34 3.73 1.74 -21.41
CA GLY A 34 4.36 1.92 -20.10
C GLY A 34 3.65 1.20 -18.96
N LEU A 35 3.85 1.68 -17.74
CA LEU A 35 3.26 1.09 -16.55
C LEU A 35 1.79 1.48 -16.39
N ASP A 36 0.96 0.50 -16.09
CA ASP A 36 -0.43 0.73 -15.69
C ASP A 36 -0.52 1.29 -14.26
N ALA A 37 -1.73 1.62 -13.84
CA ALA A 37 -1.98 2.19 -12.51
C ALA A 37 -1.61 1.22 -11.37
N MET A 38 -1.79 -0.08 -11.59
CA MET A 38 -1.48 -1.11 -10.58
C MET A 38 0.03 -1.27 -10.42
N ALA A 39 0.78 -1.35 -11.51
CA ALA A 39 2.24 -1.42 -11.48
C ALA A 39 2.85 -0.16 -10.84
N ARG A 40 2.31 1.03 -11.16
CA ARG A 40 2.72 2.28 -10.51
C ARG A 40 2.42 2.29 -9.02
N GLY A 41 1.25 1.77 -8.61
CA GLY A 41 0.91 1.58 -7.20
C GLY A 41 1.91 0.68 -6.50
N SER A 42 2.23 -0.47 -7.09
CA SER A 42 3.21 -1.42 -6.54
C SER A 42 4.61 -0.80 -6.37
N LEU A 43 5.04 0.09 -7.28
CA LEU A 43 6.30 0.82 -7.12
C LEU A 43 6.27 1.78 -5.92
N VAL A 44 5.16 2.47 -5.68
CA VAL A 44 5.01 3.36 -4.52
C VAL A 44 5.10 2.55 -3.23
N HIS A 45 4.34 1.46 -3.12
CA HIS A 45 4.37 0.58 -1.95
C HIS A 45 5.78 0.03 -1.71
N ALA A 46 6.47 -0.47 -2.75
CA ALA A 46 7.83 -0.99 -2.62
C ALA A 46 8.84 0.07 -2.17
N ALA A 47 8.73 1.30 -2.67
CA ALA A 47 9.61 2.40 -2.27
C ALA A 47 9.36 2.85 -0.83
N LEU A 48 8.08 2.97 -0.41
CA LEU A 48 7.71 3.35 0.95
C LEU A 48 8.04 2.24 1.95
N GLU A 49 7.82 0.97 1.60
CA GLU A 49 8.28 -0.17 2.38
C GLU A 49 9.80 -0.10 2.61
N ALA A 50 10.57 0.09 1.55
CA ALA A 50 12.03 0.15 1.62
C ALA A 50 12.53 1.35 2.43
N PHE A 51 11.79 2.45 2.43
CA PHE A 51 12.09 3.62 3.23
C PHE A 51 11.80 3.38 4.71
N TRP A 52 10.59 2.92 5.06
CA TRP A 52 10.12 2.86 6.44
C TRP A 52 10.56 1.61 7.22
N ARG A 53 10.99 0.57 6.55
CA ARG A 53 11.41 -0.67 7.20
C ARG A 53 12.55 -0.43 8.18
N GLY A 54 12.27 -0.61 9.48
CA GLY A 54 13.24 -0.41 10.57
C GLY A 54 13.56 1.05 10.89
N ARG A 55 12.72 2.00 10.48
CA ARG A 55 12.85 3.43 10.78
C ARG A 55 11.73 3.94 11.69
N ARG A 56 12.02 5.05 12.33
CA ARG A 56 11.09 5.83 13.16
C ARG A 56 10.92 7.22 12.55
N HIS A 57 9.91 7.95 12.99
CA HIS A 57 9.71 9.35 12.61
C HIS A 57 10.95 10.22 12.90
N ALA A 58 11.58 10.01 14.06
CA ALA A 58 12.80 10.73 14.43
C ALA A 58 13.95 10.53 13.44
N ASP A 59 14.04 9.37 12.78
CA ASP A 59 15.07 9.10 11.78
C ASP A 59 14.83 9.93 10.50
N LEU A 60 13.57 10.16 10.11
CA LEU A 60 13.23 11.10 9.02
C LEU A 60 13.50 12.54 9.44
N ALA A 61 13.12 12.93 10.65
CA ALA A 61 13.33 14.30 11.16
C ALA A 61 14.81 14.67 11.28
N ALA A 62 15.68 13.69 11.52
CA ALA A 62 17.13 13.89 11.59
C ALA A 62 17.83 14.01 10.24
N MET A 63 17.14 13.66 9.13
CA MET A 63 17.72 13.76 7.78
C MET A 63 17.76 15.22 7.31
N ASP A 64 18.93 15.67 6.89
CA ASP A 64 19.02 16.89 6.09
C ASP A 64 18.49 16.65 4.66
N ALA A 65 18.36 17.73 3.88
CA ALA A 65 17.83 17.65 2.53
C ALA A 65 18.65 16.75 1.60
N ALA A 66 19.98 16.75 1.75
CA ALA A 66 20.87 15.94 0.92
C ALA A 66 20.76 14.45 1.26
N ALA A 67 20.76 14.10 2.55
CA ALA A 67 20.57 12.74 3.01
C ALA A 67 19.19 12.18 2.59
N ARG A 68 18.13 13.00 2.72
CA ARG A 68 16.78 12.61 2.29
C ARG A 68 16.71 12.38 0.79
N ALA A 69 17.29 13.27 -0.03
CA ALA A 69 17.33 13.11 -1.48
C ALA A 69 18.09 11.84 -1.90
N ALA A 70 19.25 11.59 -1.29
CA ALA A 70 20.03 10.38 -1.55
C ALA A 70 19.26 9.11 -1.19
N GLU A 71 18.54 9.11 -0.07
CA GLU A 71 17.74 7.98 0.36
C GLU A 71 16.53 7.74 -0.55
N ILE A 72 15.86 8.81 -1.03
CA ILE A 72 14.79 8.70 -2.02
C ILE A 72 15.30 8.03 -3.29
N VAL A 73 16.46 8.47 -3.82
CA VAL A 73 17.06 7.83 -5.00
C VAL A 73 17.30 6.35 -4.74
N ARG A 74 17.86 5.98 -3.59
CA ARG A 74 18.14 4.60 -3.23
C ARG A 74 16.88 3.73 -3.20
N VAL A 75 15.79 4.18 -2.54
CA VAL A 75 14.55 3.37 -2.44
C VAL A 75 13.80 3.29 -3.76
N VAL A 76 13.85 4.33 -4.58
CA VAL A 76 13.29 4.33 -5.94
C VAL A 76 14.02 3.32 -6.82
N GLU A 77 15.36 3.29 -6.80
CA GLU A 77 16.15 2.32 -7.54
C GLU A 77 15.89 0.88 -7.10
N LEU A 78 15.72 0.64 -5.79
CA LEU A 78 15.33 -0.67 -5.26
C LEU A 78 13.95 -1.10 -5.78
N ALA A 79 12.97 -0.21 -5.75
CA ALA A 79 11.61 -0.50 -6.23
C ALA A 79 11.60 -0.82 -7.73
N LEU A 80 12.27 -0.03 -8.55
CA LEU A 80 12.36 -0.25 -10.00
C LEU A 80 13.14 -1.53 -10.34
N THR A 81 14.23 -1.81 -9.64
CA THR A 81 15.01 -3.05 -9.83
C THR A 81 14.20 -4.28 -9.47
N ARG A 82 13.40 -4.21 -8.40
CA ARG A 82 12.46 -5.29 -8.04
C ARG A 82 11.41 -5.48 -9.13
N HIS A 83 10.83 -4.40 -9.62
CA HIS A 83 9.85 -4.42 -10.69
C HIS A 83 10.43 -5.06 -11.96
N ASP A 84 11.60 -4.61 -12.42
CA ASP A 84 12.25 -5.13 -13.64
C ASP A 84 12.60 -6.62 -13.54
N ARG A 85 12.94 -7.10 -12.35
CA ARG A 85 13.21 -8.53 -12.10
C ARG A 85 11.96 -9.39 -12.17
N ASP A 86 10.82 -8.86 -11.66
CA ASP A 86 9.58 -9.61 -11.52
C ASP A 86 8.67 -9.48 -12.77
N ALA A 87 8.97 -8.54 -13.66
CA ALA A 87 8.28 -8.32 -14.93
C ALA A 87 8.75 -9.30 -16.02
N ALA A 88 7.87 -9.58 -17.00
CA ALA A 88 8.23 -10.41 -18.16
C ALA A 88 9.34 -9.74 -19.01
N GLU A 89 9.33 -8.43 -19.08
CA GLU A 89 10.36 -7.61 -19.72
C GLU A 89 10.67 -6.40 -18.83
N PRO A 90 11.97 -6.04 -18.67
CA PRO A 90 12.35 -4.85 -17.91
C PRO A 90 11.89 -3.58 -18.63
N LEU A 91 11.75 -2.51 -17.87
CA LEU A 91 11.39 -1.22 -18.43
C LEU A 91 12.44 -0.71 -19.42
N PRO A 92 12.02 -0.21 -20.60
CA PRO A 92 12.93 0.50 -21.49
C PRO A 92 13.65 1.63 -20.76
N PRO A 93 14.95 1.87 -21.00
CA PRO A 93 15.75 2.80 -20.19
C PRO A 93 15.15 4.19 -20.03
N ARG A 94 14.59 4.73 -21.11
CA ARG A 94 13.97 6.06 -21.09
C ARG A 94 12.68 6.11 -20.27
N LEU A 95 11.89 5.05 -20.32
CA LEU A 95 10.67 4.94 -19.50
C LEU A 95 11.03 4.75 -18.03
N ARG A 96 12.02 3.90 -17.75
CA ARG A 96 12.53 3.70 -16.40
C ARG A 96 13.01 5.02 -15.77
N GLU A 97 13.73 5.85 -16.53
CA GLU A 97 14.18 7.17 -16.06
C GLU A 97 13.00 8.11 -15.75
N LEU A 98 11.97 8.13 -16.59
CA LEU A 98 10.76 8.92 -16.37
C LEU A 98 9.99 8.45 -15.13
N GLU A 99 9.82 7.14 -14.96
CA GLU A 99 9.15 6.59 -13.79
C GLU A 99 9.98 6.80 -12.52
N ALA A 100 11.31 6.74 -12.59
CA ALA A 100 12.20 7.07 -11.46
C ALA A 100 11.99 8.51 -10.98
N ARG A 101 11.98 9.48 -11.89
CA ARG A 101 11.75 10.90 -11.54
C ARG A 101 10.35 11.12 -10.96
N ARG A 102 9.33 10.53 -11.60
CA ARG A 102 7.95 10.62 -11.11
C ARG A 102 7.81 10.04 -9.69
N LEU A 103 8.35 8.84 -9.49
CA LEU A 103 8.29 8.17 -8.20
C LEU A 103 9.08 8.94 -7.13
N ALA A 104 10.26 9.45 -7.45
CA ALA A 104 11.06 10.25 -6.53
C ALA A 104 10.32 11.50 -6.04
N GLY A 105 9.69 12.26 -6.96
CA GLY A 105 8.88 13.42 -6.59
C GLY A 105 7.70 13.05 -5.69
N LEU A 106 6.98 11.96 -6.01
CA LEU A 106 5.87 11.50 -5.19
C LEU A 106 6.32 11.06 -3.78
N ILE A 107 7.45 10.35 -3.66
CA ILE A 107 7.99 9.95 -2.36
C ILE A 107 8.46 11.18 -1.57
N GLU A 108 9.06 12.18 -2.21
CA GLU A 108 9.47 13.41 -1.54
C GLU A 108 8.28 14.17 -0.97
N ASP A 109 7.21 14.36 -1.74
CA ASP A 109 5.97 15.00 -1.28
C ASP A 109 5.36 14.23 -0.11
N TRP A 110 5.37 12.89 -0.18
CA TRP A 110 4.87 12.05 0.89
C TRP A 110 5.70 12.17 2.17
N LEU A 111 7.01 12.13 2.06
CA LEU A 111 7.90 12.29 3.22
C LEU A 111 7.83 13.69 3.84
N ALA A 112 7.58 14.72 3.02
CA ALA A 112 7.32 16.07 3.53
C ALA A 112 6.04 16.11 4.38
N LEU A 113 4.97 15.42 3.98
CA LEU A 113 3.75 15.26 4.78
C LEU A 113 4.03 14.46 6.07
N GLU A 114 4.74 13.34 5.97
CA GLU A 114 5.08 12.51 7.13
C GLU A 114 5.88 13.29 8.18
N ALA A 115 6.79 14.17 7.75
CA ALA A 115 7.57 15.01 8.65
C ALA A 115 6.73 16.02 9.46
N THR A 116 5.47 16.28 9.06
CA THR A 116 4.54 17.15 9.80
C THR A 116 3.72 16.41 10.85
N ARG A 117 3.75 15.08 10.85
CA ARG A 117 3.01 14.27 11.83
C ARG A 117 3.68 14.32 13.20
N ALA A 118 2.90 14.00 14.25
CA ALA A 118 3.45 13.73 15.57
C ALA A 118 4.36 12.49 15.54
N ASP A 119 5.25 12.37 16.52
CA ASP A 119 6.20 11.26 16.60
C ASP A 119 5.51 9.89 16.59
N PHE A 120 6.12 8.96 15.87
CA PHE A 120 5.70 7.57 15.76
C PHE A 120 6.90 6.63 15.57
N ASP A 121 6.70 5.38 15.94
CA ASP A 121 7.59 4.27 15.60
C ASP A 121 6.92 3.36 14.57
N VAL A 122 7.56 3.09 13.44
CA VAL A 122 7.06 2.10 12.50
C VAL A 122 7.31 0.70 13.05
N VAL A 123 6.23 -0.03 13.34
CA VAL A 123 6.30 -1.36 13.97
C VAL A 123 6.08 -2.50 12.98
N ALA A 124 5.46 -2.23 11.83
CA ALA A 124 5.29 -3.21 10.76
C ALA A 124 5.25 -2.52 9.39
N CYS A 125 5.80 -3.20 8.37
CA CYS A 125 5.69 -2.84 6.95
C CYS A 125 5.43 -4.09 6.13
N GLU A 126 4.41 -4.05 5.23
CA GLU A 126 4.02 -5.15 4.34
C GLU A 126 3.81 -6.46 5.13
N GLU A 127 3.14 -6.35 6.28
CA GLU A 127 2.90 -7.49 7.17
C GLU A 127 1.71 -8.29 6.69
N ALA A 128 1.95 -9.60 6.47
CA ALA A 128 0.92 -10.52 6.00
C ALA A 128 0.19 -11.20 7.17
N HIS A 129 -1.13 -11.11 7.18
CA HIS A 129 -2.00 -11.79 8.14
C HIS A 129 -2.90 -12.81 7.44
N ARG A 130 -3.23 -13.88 8.14
CA ARG A 130 -4.21 -14.88 7.72
C ARG A 130 -5.41 -14.80 8.64
N LEU A 131 -6.55 -14.46 8.08
CA LEU A 131 -7.83 -14.34 8.77
C LEU A 131 -8.78 -15.41 8.27
N VAL A 132 -9.77 -15.76 9.09
CA VAL A 132 -10.91 -16.58 8.67
C VAL A 132 -12.17 -15.77 8.92
N ILE A 133 -12.91 -15.46 7.86
CA ILE A 133 -14.17 -14.73 7.94
C ILE A 133 -15.28 -15.66 7.45
N GLU A 134 -16.23 -16.02 8.33
CA GLU A 134 -17.30 -16.95 8.04
C GLU A 134 -16.81 -18.25 7.38
N GLY A 135 -15.72 -18.81 7.90
CA GLY A 135 -15.11 -20.05 7.38
C GLY A 135 -14.26 -19.86 6.09
N VAL A 136 -14.19 -18.67 5.54
CA VAL A 136 -13.40 -18.38 4.34
C VAL A 136 -12.01 -17.87 4.76
N PRO A 137 -10.91 -18.59 4.41
CA PRO A 137 -9.58 -18.12 4.70
C PRO A 137 -9.20 -16.95 3.76
N ILE A 138 -8.78 -15.85 4.34
CA ILE A 138 -8.38 -14.64 3.63
C ILE A 138 -6.96 -14.29 4.05
N ARG A 139 -6.10 -14.02 3.06
CA ARG A 139 -4.79 -13.42 3.28
C ARG A 139 -4.89 -11.93 3.02
N ILE A 140 -4.46 -11.14 3.98
CA ILE A 140 -4.33 -9.69 3.83
C ILE A 140 -2.87 -9.29 4.04
N VAL A 141 -2.51 -8.12 3.51
CA VAL A 141 -1.22 -7.49 3.75
C VAL A 141 -1.51 -6.07 4.20
N VAL A 142 -0.94 -5.68 5.32
CA VAL A 142 -1.06 -4.32 5.86
C VAL A 142 0.20 -3.55 5.46
N ASP A 143 0.02 -2.43 4.77
CA ASP A 143 1.14 -1.68 4.19
C ASP A 143 2.08 -1.16 5.27
N ARG A 144 1.52 -0.51 6.32
CA ARG A 144 2.31 -0.02 7.44
C ARG A 144 1.47 0.11 8.71
N VAL A 145 2.11 -0.14 9.85
CA VAL A 145 1.55 0.11 11.19
C VAL A 145 2.54 0.97 11.98
N ASP A 146 2.04 2.09 12.49
CA ASP A 146 2.79 2.99 13.36
C ASP A 146 2.29 2.86 14.79
N ARG A 147 3.20 2.86 15.75
CA ARG A 147 2.89 3.10 17.17
C ARG A 147 3.05 4.59 17.45
N LEU A 148 1.99 5.23 17.91
CA LEU A 148 1.97 6.65 18.24
C LEU A 148 2.56 6.91 19.62
N GLY A 149 2.90 8.18 19.91
CA GLY A 149 3.49 8.58 21.18
C GLY A 149 2.59 8.38 22.41
N ASP A 150 1.27 8.26 22.22
CA ASP A 150 0.28 7.93 23.26
C ASP A 150 0.06 6.42 23.44
N GLY A 151 0.79 5.59 22.70
CA GLY A 151 0.70 4.14 22.73
C GLY A 151 -0.34 3.51 21.81
N ARG A 152 -1.22 4.30 21.20
CA ARG A 152 -2.16 3.81 20.19
C ARG A 152 -1.45 3.45 18.89
N PHE A 153 -2.17 2.77 17.99
CA PHE A 153 -1.64 2.35 16.71
C PHE A 153 -2.38 3.06 15.57
N ALA A 154 -1.65 3.47 14.55
CA ALA A 154 -2.19 3.94 13.29
C ALA A 154 -1.92 2.91 12.20
N ILE A 155 -2.97 2.47 11.50
CA ILE A 155 -2.85 1.57 10.36
C ILE A 155 -2.88 2.42 9.09
N ILE A 156 -1.87 2.29 8.26
CA ILE A 156 -1.70 3.07 7.04
C ILE A 156 -1.83 2.16 5.83
N ASP A 157 -2.65 2.58 4.89
CA ASP A 157 -2.87 1.91 3.61
C ASP A 157 -2.66 2.96 2.50
N TYR A 158 -1.67 2.74 1.64
CA TYR A 158 -1.28 3.69 0.61
C TYR A 158 -2.18 3.56 -0.62
N LYS A 159 -2.96 4.60 -0.91
CA LYS A 159 -3.84 4.67 -2.07
C LYS A 159 -3.28 5.61 -3.13
N THR A 160 -2.89 5.06 -4.28
CA THR A 160 -2.42 5.83 -5.44
C THR A 160 -3.52 6.12 -6.46
N GLY A 161 -4.70 5.52 -6.27
CA GLY A 161 -5.90 5.73 -7.07
C GLY A 161 -6.92 6.63 -6.37
N ARG A 162 -8.12 6.75 -6.97
CA ARG A 162 -9.25 7.41 -6.32
C ARG A 162 -9.79 6.51 -5.21
N SER A 163 -9.97 7.08 -4.04
CA SER A 163 -10.56 6.43 -2.87
C SER A 163 -11.61 7.35 -2.26
N ASP A 164 -12.71 6.79 -1.77
CA ASP A 164 -13.73 7.54 -1.03
C ASP A 164 -13.29 7.79 0.43
N GLY A 165 -12.14 7.28 0.84
CA GLY A 165 -11.64 7.35 2.21
C GLY A 165 -12.62 6.74 3.21
N SER A 166 -12.75 7.35 4.39
CA SER A 166 -13.68 6.88 5.44
C SER A 166 -15.17 7.17 5.16
N ALA A 167 -15.50 7.96 4.14
CA ALA A 167 -16.87 8.35 3.84
C ALA A 167 -17.81 7.16 3.56
N GLY A 168 -17.24 6.03 3.10
CA GLY A 168 -18.00 4.80 2.84
C GLY A 168 -18.17 3.85 4.02
N TRP A 169 -17.54 4.11 5.17
CA TRP A 169 -17.49 3.14 6.28
C TRP A 169 -18.81 3.00 7.04
N ALA A 170 -19.64 4.04 7.05
CA ALA A 170 -20.97 4.01 7.66
C ALA A 170 -22.06 3.38 6.75
N ARG A 171 -21.72 2.95 5.54
CA ARG A 171 -22.68 2.32 4.62
C ARG A 171 -22.97 0.88 5.05
N GLU A 172 -24.18 0.41 4.77
CA GLU A 172 -24.59 -0.99 5.00
C GLU A 172 -23.65 -2.00 4.33
N ARG A 173 -23.09 -1.62 3.18
CA ARG A 173 -22.06 -2.41 2.46
C ARG A 173 -20.81 -1.58 2.30
N LEU A 174 -19.73 -2.08 2.90
CA LEU A 174 -18.41 -1.44 2.85
C LEU A 174 -17.78 -1.60 1.47
N ALA A 175 -17.69 -0.52 0.70
CA ALA A 175 -17.05 -0.51 -0.61
C ALA A 175 -15.52 -0.64 -0.50
N GLU A 176 -14.92 -0.03 0.54
CA GLU A 176 -13.49 -0.09 0.84
C GLU A 176 -13.26 -0.72 2.23
N PRO A 177 -13.33 -2.07 2.35
CA PRO A 177 -13.33 -2.75 3.65
C PRO A 177 -11.93 -2.94 4.26
N GLN A 178 -10.85 -2.51 3.60
CA GLN A 178 -9.48 -2.80 4.01
C GLN A 178 -9.17 -2.32 5.41
N LEU A 179 -9.19 -1.02 5.66
CA LEU A 179 -8.85 -0.45 6.97
C LEU A 179 -9.77 -0.92 8.10
N PRO A 180 -11.11 -0.97 7.94
CA PRO A 180 -11.98 -1.58 8.95
C PRO A 180 -11.64 -3.03 9.28
N ILE A 181 -11.31 -3.84 8.27
CA ILE A 181 -10.92 -5.24 8.49
C ILE A 181 -9.56 -5.33 9.19
N TYR A 182 -8.62 -4.49 8.81
CA TYR A 182 -7.30 -4.47 9.46
C TYR A 182 -7.44 -4.10 10.94
N ALA A 183 -8.16 -3.04 11.24
CA ALA A 183 -8.38 -2.60 12.62
C ALA A 183 -9.11 -3.65 13.47
N ALA A 184 -10.20 -4.24 12.93
CA ALA A 184 -11.05 -5.14 13.71
C ALA A 184 -10.48 -6.56 13.83
N LEU A 185 -9.77 -7.08 12.81
CA LEU A 185 -9.44 -8.49 12.72
C LEU A 185 -7.94 -8.79 12.66
N ALA A 186 -7.12 -7.90 12.13
CA ALA A 186 -5.68 -8.11 12.12
C ALA A 186 -5.02 -7.69 13.44
N PHE A 187 -5.61 -6.70 14.11
CA PHE A 187 -5.09 -6.14 15.36
C PHE A 187 -6.17 -6.01 16.44
N PRO A 188 -6.87 -7.12 16.80
CA PRO A 188 -8.02 -7.06 17.71
C PRO A 188 -7.66 -6.58 19.13
N ASP A 189 -6.40 -6.76 19.54
CA ASP A 189 -5.92 -6.40 20.88
C ASP A 189 -5.19 -5.03 20.91
N ARG A 190 -5.22 -4.27 19.81
CA ARG A 190 -4.56 -2.97 19.72
C ARG A 190 -5.58 -1.85 19.69
N ASP A 191 -5.30 -0.81 20.46
CA ASP A 191 -6.06 0.46 20.39
C ASP A 191 -5.65 1.20 19.12
N VAL A 192 -6.51 1.18 18.10
CA VAL A 192 -6.27 1.80 16.80
C VAL A 192 -6.88 3.19 16.79
N ALA A 193 -6.07 4.20 16.43
CA ALA A 193 -6.44 5.61 16.39
C ALA A 193 -7.17 5.99 15.09
#